data_e64c8d424f40d1f40cafbaa5bfe5e65a
#
_entry.id   e64c8d424f40d1f40cafbaa5bfe5e65a
#
_cell.length_a   1.000
_cell.length_b   1.000
_cell.length_c   1.000
_cell.angle_alpha   90.00
_cell.angle_beta   90.00
_cell.angle_gamma   90.00
#
_symmetry.space_group_name_H-M   'P 1'
#
loop_
_entity.id
_entity.type
_entity.pdbx_description
1 polymer ?
#
loop_
_entity_poly.entity_id
_entity_poly.type
_entity_poly.pdbx_seq_one_letter_code
_entity_poly.pdbx_strand_id
1 'polypeptide(L)'
;AEQPGNNSHKEDTNMANEIKTVDELRGAYPALVDQIEQAAALRATNAERQRIRDIEEMALPGSEQITNEAKYEKPMSASDYAKAAMKNAKEQGAAWLNTMQQGANASGVNSVGSAPAPTGGEKPDEFMDAIKGLGKKQ
;
A
#
# COMPACT_ATOMS: atom_id res chain seq x y z
N ALA A 1 88.09 8.96 9.97
CA ALA A 1 87.24 8.53 8.86
C ALA A 1 85.90 8.08 9.43
N GLU A 2 84.90 8.96 9.27
CA GLU A 2 83.52 8.75 9.71
C GLU A 2 82.77 7.95 8.65
N GLN A 3 82.14 6.87 9.06
CA GLN A 3 81.21 6.17 8.24
C GLN A 3 79.84 6.82 8.32
N PRO A 4 79.23 7.15 7.21
CA PRO A 4 77.84 7.53 7.21
C PRO A 4 76.97 6.30 7.44
N GLY A 5 76.14 6.37 8.47
CA GLY A 5 75.15 5.36 8.80
C GLY A 5 74.23 5.10 7.63
N ASN A 6 74.20 3.82 7.23
CA ASN A 6 73.22 3.28 6.35
C ASN A 6 71.87 3.20 7.11
N ASN A 7 71.11 4.28 6.99
CA ASN A 7 69.76 4.29 7.43
C ASN A 7 68.88 3.60 6.41
N SER A 8 69.01 2.26 6.36
CA SER A 8 68.04 1.45 5.67
C SER A 8 66.69 1.68 6.30
N HIS A 9 65.92 2.63 5.76
CA HIS A 9 64.48 2.59 5.86
C HIS A 9 64.06 1.25 5.33
N LYS A 10 63.88 0.30 6.23
CA LYS A 10 62.97 -0.79 6.01
C LYS A 10 61.61 -0.10 5.82
N GLU A 11 61.28 0.17 4.59
CA GLU A 11 59.93 0.26 4.17
C GLU A 11 59.33 -1.09 4.54
N ASP A 12 58.72 -1.18 5.72
CA ASP A 12 57.72 -2.17 6.01
C ASP A 12 56.63 -1.94 4.97
N THR A 13 56.86 -2.49 3.80
CA THR A 13 55.77 -2.87 2.91
C THR A 13 55.03 -3.93 3.66
N ASN A 14 54.21 -3.47 4.61
CA ASN A 14 53.07 -4.18 5.08
C ASN A 14 52.19 -4.34 3.84
N MET A 15 52.51 -5.33 3.03
CA MET A 15 51.62 -5.91 2.06
C MET A 15 50.48 -6.45 2.91
N ALA A 16 49.59 -5.53 3.33
CA ALA A 16 48.28 -5.89 3.78
C ALA A 16 47.76 -6.88 2.73
N ASN A 17 47.65 -8.13 3.11
CA ASN A 17 47.19 -9.19 2.26
C ASN A 17 45.88 -8.70 1.65
N GLU A 18 45.92 -8.27 0.39
CA GLU A 18 44.85 -7.53 -0.24
C GLU A 18 43.71 -8.52 -0.42
N ILE A 19 42.77 -8.50 0.55
CA ILE A 19 41.61 -9.40 0.56
C ILE A 19 40.69 -8.97 -0.59
N LYS A 20 40.57 -9.84 -1.59
CA LYS A 20 39.83 -9.57 -2.82
C LYS A 20 38.52 -10.36 -2.91
N THR A 21 38.41 -11.39 -2.10
CA THR A 21 37.24 -12.29 -2.12
C THR A 21 36.61 -12.43 -0.73
N VAL A 22 35.33 -12.79 -0.70
CA VAL A 22 34.61 -13.09 0.54
C VAL A 22 35.20 -14.30 1.27
N ASP A 23 35.69 -15.28 0.51
CA ASP A 23 36.32 -16.50 1.08
C ASP A 23 37.64 -16.17 1.76
N GLU A 24 38.46 -15.30 1.17
CA GLU A 24 39.68 -14.81 1.80
C GLU A 24 39.36 -14.00 3.08
N LEU A 25 38.32 -13.16 3.04
CA LEU A 25 37.87 -12.41 4.18
C LEU A 25 37.38 -13.33 5.30
N ARG A 26 36.59 -14.36 4.94
CA ARG A 26 36.10 -15.35 5.92
C ARG A 26 37.25 -16.20 6.50
N GLY A 27 38.25 -16.51 5.72
CA GLY A 27 39.46 -17.22 6.20
C GLY A 27 40.29 -16.37 7.15
N ALA A 28 40.45 -15.08 6.85
CA ALA A 28 41.28 -14.16 7.65
C ALA A 28 40.56 -13.63 8.91
N TYR A 29 39.25 -13.38 8.82
CA TYR A 29 38.46 -12.74 9.88
C TYR A 29 37.08 -13.38 10.06
N PRO A 30 37.02 -14.69 10.43
CA PRO A 30 35.74 -15.41 10.49
C PRO A 30 34.73 -14.75 11.44
N ALA A 31 35.14 -14.36 12.63
CA ALA A 31 34.25 -13.72 13.61
C ALA A 31 33.67 -12.41 13.12
N LEU A 32 34.42 -11.65 12.34
CA LEU A 32 33.92 -10.40 11.75
C LEU A 32 32.91 -10.63 10.65
N VAL A 33 33.15 -11.65 9.81
CA VAL A 33 32.20 -12.07 8.78
C VAL A 33 30.90 -12.56 9.41
N ASP A 34 30.96 -13.38 10.45
CA ASP A 34 29.78 -13.84 11.18
C ASP A 34 28.96 -12.67 11.75
N GLN A 35 29.62 -11.67 12.31
CA GLN A 35 28.93 -10.46 12.80
C GLN A 35 28.25 -9.68 11.67
N ILE A 36 28.91 -9.56 10.52
CA ILE A 36 28.35 -8.88 9.35
C ILE A 36 27.14 -9.66 8.83
N GLU A 37 27.24 -10.97 8.71
CA GLU A 37 26.14 -11.84 8.23
C GLU A 37 24.94 -11.80 9.20
N GLN A 38 25.18 -11.87 10.51
CA GLN A 38 24.10 -11.73 11.51
C GLN A 38 23.43 -10.36 11.45
N ALA A 39 24.22 -9.29 11.34
CA ALA A 39 23.69 -7.95 11.22
C ALA A 39 22.91 -7.73 9.92
N ALA A 40 23.35 -8.33 8.82
CA ALA A 40 22.65 -8.29 7.54
C ALA A 40 21.34 -9.08 7.60
N ALA A 41 21.34 -10.28 8.17
CA ALA A 41 20.14 -11.10 8.36
C ALA A 41 19.11 -10.41 9.24
N LEU A 42 19.55 -9.78 10.34
CA LEU A 42 18.66 -9.03 11.21
C LEU A 42 18.03 -7.80 10.51
N ARG A 43 18.83 -7.06 9.74
CA ARG A 43 18.33 -5.92 8.93
C ARG A 43 17.32 -6.39 7.88
N ALA A 44 17.61 -7.46 7.16
CA ALA A 44 16.70 -8.02 6.17
C ALA A 44 15.37 -8.48 6.81
N THR A 45 15.43 -9.18 7.93
CA THR A 45 14.24 -9.62 8.67
C THR A 45 13.40 -8.42 9.15
N ASN A 46 14.02 -7.40 9.68
CA ASN A 46 13.31 -6.20 10.15
C ASN A 46 12.70 -5.41 8.99
N ALA A 47 13.42 -5.29 7.87
CA ALA A 47 12.92 -4.63 6.67
C ALA A 47 11.69 -5.38 6.10
N GLU A 48 11.74 -6.71 6.06
CA GLU A 48 10.62 -7.53 5.58
C GLU A 48 9.41 -7.45 6.52
N ARG A 49 9.62 -7.49 7.82
CA ARG A 49 8.53 -7.28 8.78
C ARG A 49 7.90 -5.89 8.66
N GLN A 50 8.71 -4.87 8.38
CA GLN A 50 8.19 -3.52 8.15
C GLN A 50 7.39 -3.45 6.86
N ARG A 51 7.90 -4.03 5.76
CA ARG A 51 7.18 -4.11 4.48
C ARG A 51 5.82 -4.78 4.62
N ILE A 52 5.75 -5.89 5.34
CA ILE A 52 4.48 -6.61 5.58
C ILE A 52 3.51 -5.74 6.39
N ARG A 53 3.98 -5.08 7.44
CA ARG A 53 3.14 -4.17 8.24
C ARG A 53 2.60 -3.01 7.42
N ASP A 54 3.45 -2.39 6.61
CA ASP A 54 3.05 -1.26 5.75
C ASP A 54 1.98 -1.68 4.73
N ILE A 55 2.06 -2.90 4.21
CA ILE A 55 1.03 -3.48 3.32
C ILE A 55 -0.27 -3.74 4.10
N GLU A 56 -0.19 -4.32 5.30
CA GLU A 56 -1.36 -4.60 6.14
C GLU A 56 -2.09 -3.32 6.57
N GLU A 57 -1.35 -2.28 6.89
CA GLU A 57 -1.90 -0.97 7.26
C GLU A 57 -2.68 -0.31 6.10
N MET A 58 -2.25 -0.57 4.87
CA MET A 58 -2.93 -0.07 3.67
C MET A 58 -3.99 -1.01 3.10
N ALA A 59 -4.19 -2.19 3.70
CA ALA A 59 -5.15 -3.17 3.20
C ALA A 59 -6.58 -2.66 3.31
N LEU A 60 -7.31 -2.76 2.20
CA LEU A 60 -8.72 -2.37 2.14
C LEU A 60 -9.62 -3.61 2.24
N PRO A 61 -10.83 -3.47 2.78
CA PRO A 61 -11.82 -4.53 2.72
C PRO A 61 -12.06 -5.01 1.27
N GLY A 62 -12.04 -6.31 1.03
CA GLY A 62 -12.18 -6.91 -0.29
C GLY A 62 -10.87 -6.99 -1.10
N SER A 63 -9.73 -6.60 -0.51
CA SER A 63 -8.41 -6.71 -1.14
C SER A 63 -7.56 -7.87 -0.60
N GLU A 64 -8.15 -8.83 0.11
CA GLU A 64 -7.46 -9.90 0.83
C GLU A 64 -6.55 -10.72 -0.09
N GLN A 65 -7.02 -11.04 -1.30
CA GLN A 65 -6.24 -11.81 -2.27
C GLN A 65 -4.97 -11.05 -2.68
N ILE A 66 -5.11 -9.81 -3.15
CA ILE A 66 -3.96 -9.00 -3.59
C ILE A 66 -3.03 -8.67 -2.43
N THR A 67 -3.56 -8.54 -1.22
CA THR A 67 -2.77 -8.35 0.01
C THR A 67 -1.89 -9.57 0.29
N ASN A 68 -2.44 -10.78 0.21
CA ASN A 68 -1.68 -12.02 0.41
C ASN A 68 -0.65 -12.23 -0.69
N GLU A 69 -1.01 -11.99 -1.95
CA GLU A 69 -0.06 -12.04 -3.07
C GLU A 69 1.11 -11.07 -2.84
N ALA A 70 0.84 -9.84 -2.45
CA ALA A 70 1.84 -8.81 -2.21
C ALA A 70 2.77 -9.13 -1.03
N LYS A 71 2.28 -9.82 -0.01
CA LYS A 71 3.07 -10.20 1.17
C LYS A 71 3.95 -11.40 0.92
N TYR A 72 3.43 -12.45 0.25
CA TYR A 72 4.02 -13.78 0.28
C TYR A 72 4.33 -14.39 -1.09
N GLU A 73 3.49 -14.18 -2.10
CA GLU A 73 3.64 -14.85 -3.40
C GLU A 73 4.47 -14.02 -4.39
N LYS A 74 4.20 -12.73 -4.44
CA LYS A 74 4.88 -11.75 -5.29
C LYS A 74 5.26 -10.55 -4.44
N PRO A 75 6.30 -10.65 -3.60
CA PRO A 75 6.69 -9.57 -2.72
C PRO A 75 6.85 -8.24 -3.46
N MET A 76 6.10 -7.24 -3.06
CA MET A 76 6.15 -5.91 -3.64
C MET A 76 6.31 -4.85 -2.54
N SER A 77 6.72 -3.66 -2.94
CA SER A 77 6.79 -2.53 -2.02
C SER A 77 5.39 -2.10 -1.58
N ALA A 78 5.29 -1.45 -0.43
CA ALA A 78 4.02 -0.89 0.04
C ALA A 78 3.41 0.11 -0.95
N SER A 79 4.25 0.91 -1.64
CA SER A 79 3.78 1.85 -2.67
C SER A 79 3.23 1.16 -3.93
N ASP A 80 3.83 0.05 -4.35
CA ASP A 80 3.34 -0.72 -5.50
C ASP A 80 2.08 -1.49 -5.14
N TYR A 81 2.00 -2.01 -3.91
CA TYR A 81 0.77 -2.58 -3.38
C TYR A 81 -0.37 -1.55 -3.38
N ALA A 82 -0.14 -0.34 -2.89
CA ALA A 82 -1.16 0.71 -2.88
C ALA A 82 -1.71 1.00 -4.28
N LYS A 83 -0.83 1.12 -5.30
CA LYS A 83 -1.25 1.30 -6.70
C LYS A 83 -2.08 0.11 -7.20
N ALA A 84 -1.65 -1.10 -6.91
CA ALA A 84 -2.34 -2.32 -7.32
C ALA A 84 -3.71 -2.46 -6.63
N ALA A 85 -3.79 -2.15 -5.34
CA ALA A 85 -5.04 -2.16 -4.57
C ALA A 85 -6.03 -1.10 -5.08
N MET A 86 -5.58 0.10 -5.41
CA MET A 86 -6.42 1.14 -6.01
C MET A 86 -6.94 0.73 -7.39
N LYS A 87 -6.12 0.12 -8.22
CA LYS A 87 -6.54 -0.41 -9.53
C LYS A 87 -7.59 -1.49 -9.36
N ASN A 88 -7.37 -2.44 -8.47
CA ASN A 88 -8.32 -3.52 -8.16
C ASN A 88 -9.65 -2.96 -7.67
N ALA A 89 -9.64 -2.01 -6.73
CA ALA A 89 -10.85 -1.36 -6.21
C ALA A 89 -11.63 -0.64 -7.32
N LYS A 90 -10.94 0.02 -8.25
CA LYS A 90 -11.56 0.67 -9.40
C LYS A 90 -12.22 -0.33 -10.35
N GLU A 91 -11.56 -1.44 -10.62
CA GLU A 91 -12.09 -2.52 -11.48
C GLU A 91 -13.30 -3.21 -10.84
N GLN A 92 -13.25 -3.49 -9.54
CA GLN A 92 -14.38 -4.04 -8.80
C GLN A 92 -15.56 -3.06 -8.74
N GLY A 93 -15.30 -1.79 -8.51
CA GLY A 93 -16.32 -0.73 -8.53
C GLY A 93 -17.00 -0.60 -9.89
N ALA A 94 -16.24 -0.66 -10.97
CA ALA A 94 -16.77 -0.64 -12.34
C ALA A 94 -17.62 -1.89 -12.64
N ALA A 95 -17.17 -3.06 -12.23
CA ALA A 95 -17.92 -4.32 -12.38
C ALA A 95 -19.23 -4.29 -11.59
N TRP A 96 -19.20 -3.78 -10.35
CA TRP A 96 -20.39 -3.61 -9.52
C TRP A 96 -21.41 -2.64 -10.15
N LEU A 97 -20.96 -1.49 -10.64
CA LEU A 97 -21.82 -0.52 -11.34
C LEU A 97 -22.47 -1.12 -12.59
N ASN A 98 -21.72 -1.89 -13.37
CA ASN A 98 -22.25 -2.57 -14.55
C ASN A 98 -23.34 -3.60 -14.17
N THR A 99 -23.12 -4.38 -13.11
CA THR A 99 -24.11 -5.33 -12.60
C THR A 99 -25.38 -4.62 -12.12
N MET A 100 -25.23 -3.51 -11.39
CA MET A 100 -26.37 -2.70 -10.94
C MET A 100 -27.15 -2.10 -12.11
N GLN A 101 -26.45 -1.64 -13.15
CA GLN A 101 -27.08 -1.10 -14.35
C GLN A 101 -27.83 -2.17 -15.15
N GLN A 102 -27.27 -3.37 -15.26
CA GLN A 102 -27.96 -4.51 -15.88
C GLN A 102 -29.21 -4.91 -15.06
N GLY A 103 -29.10 -4.95 -13.75
CA GLY A 103 -30.23 -5.22 -12.84
C GLY A 103 -31.34 -4.16 -12.97
N ALA A 104 -30.98 -2.89 -13.03
CA ALA A 104 -31.94 -1.80 -13.25
C ALA A 104 -32.63 -1.88 -14.61
N ASN A 105 -31.89 -2.25 -15.65
CA ASN A 105 -32.46 -2.46 -17.00
C ASN A 105 -33.40 -3.69 -17.02
N ALA A 106 -33.01 -4.78 -16.36
CA ALA A 106 -33.80 -6.01 -16.29
C ALA A 106 -35.08 -5.84 -15.45
N SER A 107 -35.03 -5.03 -14.40
CA SER A 107 -36.19 -4.73 -13.55
C SER A 107 -37.16 -3.71 -14.14
N GLY A 108 -36.82 -3.10 -15.29
CA GLY A 108 -37.65 -2.08 -15.94
C GLY A 108 -37.77 -0.76 -15.17
N VAL A 109 -36.97 -0.55 -14.12
CA VAL A 109 -37.00 0.69 -13.33
C VAL A 109 -36.72 1.93 -14.19
N ASN A 110 -35.92 1.78 -15.23
CA ASN A 110 -35.63 2.86 -16.18
C ASN A 110 -36.82 3.22 -17.10
N SER A 111 -37.87 2.36 -17.18
CA SER A 111 -39.08 2.59 -17.93
C SER A 111 -40.22 3.20 -17.09
N VAL A 112 -40.02 3.31 -15.79
CA VAL A 112 -40.90 4.11 -14.93
C VAL A 112 -40.60 5.57 -15.27
N GLY A 113 -41.35 6.11 -16.22
CA GLY A 113 -41.38 7.55 -16.48
C GLY A 113 -41.61 8.27 -15.14
N SER A 114 -40.95 9.40 -14.95
CA SER A 114 -41.27 10.27 -13.85
C SER A 114 -42.79 10.42 -13.82
N ALA A 115 -43.38 10.08 -12.68
CA ALA A 115 -44.81 10.32 -12.48
C ALA A 115 -45.08 11.74 -12.96
N PRO A 116 -46.13 11.98 -13.81
CA PRO A 116 -46.46 13.33 -14.19
C PRO A 116 -46.55 14.15 -12.92
N ALA A 117 -45.92 15.29 -12.93
CA ALA A 117 -46.06 16.24 -11.82
C ALA A 117 -47.54 16.35 -11.49
N PRO A 118 -47.97 16.27 -10.23
CA PRO A 118 -49.37 16.37 -9.87
C PRO A 118 -49.93 17.64 -10.53
N THR A 119 -50.70 17.44 -11.59
CA THR A 119 -51.46 18.50 -12.28
C THR A 119 -52.77 18.72 -11.49
N GLY A 120 -52.70 18.64 -10.20
CA GLY A 120 -53.72 19.08 -9.30
C GLY A 120 -53.36 20.51 -8.93
N GLY A 121 -54.03 21.44 -9.59
CA GLY A 121 -53.97 22.86 -9.22
C GLY A 121 -54.66 23.12 -7.88
N GLU A 122 -54.17 22.50 -6.82
CA GLU A 122 -54.39 22.97 -5.48
C GLU A 122 -53.44 24.16 -5.29
N LYS A 123 -54.03 25.36 -5.28
CA LYS A 123 -53.29 26.55 -4.98
C LYS A 123 -52.72 26.41 -3.57
N PRO A 124 -51.45 26.80 -3.34
CA PRO A 124 -50.83 26.75 -2.00
C PRO A 124 -51.68 27.37 -0.89
N ASP A 125 -52.61 28.23 -1.26
CA ASP A 125 -53.47 28.96 -0.34
C ASP A 125 -54.56 28.06 0.32
N GLU A 126 -55.05 27.01 -0.37
CA GLU A 126 -56.09 26.14 0.20
C GLU A 126 -55.56 25.24 1.31
N PHE A 127 -54.28 24.78 1.19
CA PHE A 127 -53.63 24.00 2.24
C PHE A 127 -53.36 24.88 3.48
N MET A 128 -52.94 26.11 3.29
CA MET A 128 -52.71 27.05 4.37
C MET A 128 -53.99 27.47 5.07
N ASP A 129 -55.12 27.58 4.33
CA ASP A 129 -56.42 27.88 4.91
C ASP A 129 -57.01 26.70 5.69
N ALA A 130 -56.78 25.45 5.25
CA ALA A 130 -57.16 24.26 5.98
C ALA A 130 -56.42 24.16 7.34
N ILE A 131 -55.14 24.52 7.39
CA ILE A 131 -54.35 24.55 8.63
C ILE A 131 -54.83 25.65 9.58
N LYS A 132 -55.15 26.81 9.06
CA LYS A 132 -55.68 27.93 9.86
C LYS A 132 -57.05 27.62 10.48
N GLY A 133 -57.85 26.81 9.80
CA GLY A 133 -59.15 26.34 10.31
C GLY A 133 -59.06 25.41 11.51
N LEU A 134 -58.00 24.64 11.66
CA LEU A 134 -57.80 23.70 12.76
C LEU A 134 -57.40 24.37 14.08
N GLY A 135 -56.92 25.63 14.04
CA GLY A 135 -56.49 26.36 15.23
C GLY A 135 -57.57 27.14 15.98
N LYS A 136 -58.82 27.11 15.54
CA LYS A 136 -59.92 27.89 16.12
C LYS A 136 -61.06 27.03 16.68
N LYS A 137 -60.75 26.00 17.45
CA LYS A 137 -61.71 25.35 18.33
C LYS A 137 -61.14 25.36 19.73
N GLN A 138 -61.38 26.42 20.40
CA GLN A 138 -61.58 26.49 21.84
C GLN A 138 -62.90 27.17 22.13
#